data_8d478b72bf72469abf621b364c837215
#
_entry.id   8d478b72bf72469abf621b364c837215
#
_cell.length_a   1.000
_cell.length_b   1.000
_cell.length_c   1.000
_cell.angle_alpha   90.00
_cell.angle_beta   90.00
_cell.angle_gamma   90.00
#
_symmetry.space_group_name_H-M   'P 1'
#
loop_
_entity.id
_entity.type
_entity.pdbx_description
1 polymer ?
#
loop_
_entity_poly.entity_id
_entity_poly.type
_entity_poly.pdbx_seq_one_letter_code
_entity_poly.pdbx_strand_id
1 'polypeptide(L)'
;MTLLKQFMIVSLMFSGVITIFSTELKSQNLPKWNDEYHKNWWMNHGSVSEFTQSVELLNKQINERLNKDGIVKLSQVPSFFELVANTFCAKYFVVPYLNKHQGSDNASFKQIQKFISNNFNVPGYLTRCSHYKDNKIEVIKILLDLKNKDPKIFADYVKLAIAVSLVWDVEFPDSWPHQNVNNADLPILNPHFSQPYDFIVQSHLNGNLFYDPRRMTIRELCFVVDTPVSTKEKLYAQQIKIKRVNDLEGLYKMIPYDQNRINSNLYTWPYGEYSLIKIGAKNGGICMDQSYFVCQTAKAKGIPSILFMGQGRSGVHAWLGAFDIGSGWDFTVGKWESEKYPVGYALDPQTWSQITNSEMEYYLGSSGDSPSSLRGKVLLALALLNKDSTNFVKLIRYSSSVMPRSIEPWDIEYEWLTNNNADLKSIGRFWSRWIKNFKEESGLKARGQIALLQIFKKLEMKKNYESLSKQIISENKSKRFDLGISIDYEEIKNLQDKLKWREAEDKFIFALNNYGKEKSGGHLFYNLVQPYVHKLYLHKKNDQIEKARSLSRKYIVTNKGTILDNDFIKLFDQIE
;
A
#
# COMPACT_ATOMS: atom_id res chain seq x y z
N MET A 1 -64.31 0.66 11.27
CA MET A 1 -64.15 0.91 9.82
C MET A 1 -63.05 1.96 9.50
N THR A 2 -62.57 2.73 10.46
CA THR A 2 -61.62 3.81 10.23
C THR A 2 -60.15 3.35 10.26
N LEU A 3 -59.81 2.35 11.07
CA LEU A 3 -58.40 1.82 11.13
C LEU A 3 -58.02 0.95 9.93
N LEU A 4 -58.96 0.21 9.35
CA LEU A 4 -58.68 -0.62 8.16
C LEU A 4 -58.44 0.25 6.89
N LYS A 5 -59.10 1.42 6.80
CA LYS A 5 -58.88 2.35 5.70
C LYS A 5 -57.51 3.06 5.78
N GLN A 6 -57.01 3.36 6.99
CA GLN A 6 -55.68 3.91 7.15
C GLN A 6 -54.59 2.89 6.82
N PHE A 7 -54.75 1.62 7.20
CA PHE A 7 -53.80 0.57 6.83
C PHE A 7 -53.79 0.28 5.32
N MET A 8 -54.91 0.33 4.64
CA MET A 8 -54.99 0.16 3.18
C MET A 8 -54.38 1.35 2.41
N ILE A 9 -54.52 2.59 2.92
CA ILE A 9 -53.92 3.79 2.27
C ILE A 9 -52.42 3.79 2.48
N VAL A 10 -51.89 3.42 3.64
CA VAL A 10 -50.47 3.28 3.89
C VAL A 10 -49.87 2.12 3.08
N SER A 11 -50.54 0.98 2.97
CA SER A 11 -50.10 -0.15 2.13
C SER A 11 -50.12 0.19 0.63
N LEU A 12 -51.11 0.99 0.17
CA LEU A 12 -51.17 1.46 -1.23
C LEU A 12 -50.14 2.55 -1.52
N MET A 13 -49.79 3.41 -0.58
CA MET A 13 -48.68 4.37 -0.77
C MET A 13 -47.33 3.65 -0.79
N PHE A 14 -47.10 2.67 0.08
CA PHE A 14 -45.88 1.88 0.05
C PHE A 14 -45.75 1.01 -1.20
N SER A 15 -46.80 0.36 -1.64
CA SER A 15 -46.81 -0.38 -2.91
C SER A 15 -46.70 0.56 -4.13
N GLY A 16 -47.28 1.77 -4.03
CA GLY A 16 -47.17 2.80 -5.08
C GLY A 16 -45.73 3.35 -5.21
N VAL A 17 -45.03 3.59 -4.11
CA VAL A 17 -43.63 4.05 -4.14
C VAL A 17 -42.71 2.95 -4.66
N ILE A 18 -42.86 1.70 -4.23
CA ILE A 18 -42.11 0.56 -4.78
C ILE A 18 -42.46 0.37 -6.27
N THR A 19 -43.70 0.58 -6.66
CA THR A 19 -44.15 0.46 -8.07
C THR A 19 -43.66 1.61 -8.92
N ILE A 20 -43.57 2.85 -8.41
CA ILE A 20 -43.01 3.99 -9.14
C ILE A 20 -41.50 3.79 -9.32
N PHE A 21 -40.75 3.41 -8.30
CA PHE A 21 -39.32 3.07 -8.48
C PHE A 21 -39.13 1.83 -9.37
N SER A 22 -39.97 0.81 -9.26
CA SER A 22 -39.90 -0.36 -10.14
C SER A 22 -40.36 -0.09 -11.58
N THR A 23 -41.23 0.89 -11.83
CA THR A 23 -41.69 1.27 -13.18
C THR A 23 -40.72 2.25 -13.86
N GLU A 24 -40.14 3.21 -13.15
CA GLU A 24 -39.07 4.07 -13.73
C GLU A 24 -37.81 3.28 -14.03
N LEU A 25 -37.48 2.29 -13.21
CA LEU A 25 -36.35 1.40 -13.41
C LEU A 25 -36.60 0.31 -14.49
N LYS A 26 -37.85 0.02 -14.87
CA LYS A 26 -38.22 -0.80 -16.03
C LYS A 26 -38.04 -0.04 -17.36
N SER A 27 -37.90 1.29 -17.33
CA SER A 27 -37.62 2.07 -18.53
C SER A 27 -36.23 1.71 -19.07
N GLN A 28 -36.09 1.64 -20.38
CA GLN A 28 -34.84 1.32 -21.07
C GLN A 28 -33.68 2.30 -20.79
N ASN A 29 -33.94 3.39 -20.08
CA ASN A 29 -32.98 4.42 -19.69
C ASN A 29 -32.62 4.28 -18.22
N LEU A 30 -31.33 4.15 -17.91
CA LEU A 30 -30.82 4.28 -16.54
C LEU A 30 -31.25 5.65 -15.99
N PRO A 31 -31.64 5.72 -14.70
CA PRO A 31 -31.97 6.97 -14.06
C PRO A 31 -30.76 7.92 -14.17
N LYS A 32 -31.05 9.18 -14.43
CA LYS A 32 -30.03 10.22 -14.42
C LYS A 32 -29.62 10.46 -12.97
N TRP A 33 -28.48 9.91 -12.55
CA TRP A 33 -28.00 10.07 -11.18
C TRP A 33 -27.53 11.51 -10.98
N ASN A 34 -28.38 12.31 -10.35
CA ASN A 34 -28.14 13.69 -9.95
C ASN A 34 -28.35 13.83 -8.44
N ASP A 35 -28.10 15.02 -7.89
CA ASP A 35 -28.19 15.29 -6.44
C ASP A 35 -29.58 14.96 -5.87
N GLU A 36 -30.64 15.27 -6.60
CA GLU A 36 -32.01 15.00 -6.17
C GLU A 36 -32.32 13.51 -6.17
N TYR A 37 -31.98 12.80 -7.26
CA TYR A 37 -32.15 11.35 -7.33
C TYR A 37 -31.30 10.64 -6.27
N HIS A 38 -30.04 11.05 -6.07
CA HIS A 38 -29.16 10.56 -5.03
C HIS A 38 -29.82 10.68 -3.65
N LYS A 39 -30.23 11.91 -3.28
CA LYS A 39 -30.85 12.18 -1.99
C LYS A 39 -32.10 11.34 -1.78
N ASN A 40 -32.99 11.30 -2.80
CA ASN A 40 -34.23 10.53 -2.74
C ASN A 40 -33.97 9.04 -2.62
N TRP A 41 -33.04 8.49 -3.40
CA TRP A 41 -32.72 7.07 -3.33
C TRP A 41 -32.18 6.66 -1.95
N TRP A 42 -31.24 7.44 -1.37
CA TRP A 42 -30.70 7.13 -0.05
C TRP A 42 -31.72 7.27 1.08
N MET A 43 -32.68 8.19 0.97
CA MET A 43 -33.66 8.49 2.04
C MET A 43 -34.94 7.66 1.99
N ASN A 44 -35.30 7.07 0.85
CA ASN A 44 -36.63 6.47 0.64
C ASN A 44 -36.75 5.01 1.08
N HIS A 45 -35.96 4.55 2.05
CA HIS A 45 -36.05 3.21 2.58
C HIS A 45 -36.45 3.24 4.07
N GLY A 46 -37.49 2.50 4.43
CA GLY A 46 -37.99 2.44 5.80
C GLY A 46 -37.22 1.48 6.69
N SER A 47 -36.50 0.53 6.11
CA SER A 47 -35.76 -0.49 6.85
C SER A 47 -34.45 -0.91 6.15
N VAL A 48 -33.54 -1.53 6.90
CA VAL A 48 -32.29 -2.12 6.38
C VAL A 48 -32.61 -3.21 5.35
N SER A 49 -33.66 -3.99 5.55
CA SER A 49 -34.05 -5.04 4.59
C SER A 49 -34.47 -4.46 3.23
N GLU A 50 -35.33 -3.44 3.24
CA GLU A 50 -35.74 -2.72 2.03
C GLU A 50 -34.55 -2.09 1.31
N PHE A 51 -33.66 -1.45 2.06
CA PHE A 51 -32.43 -0.86 1.52
C PHE A 51 -31.56 -1.93 0.86
N THR A 52 -31.33 -3.06 1.54
CA THR A 52 -30.51 -4.16 1.01
C THR A 52 -31.11 -4.73 -0.28
N GLN A 53 -32.45 -4.95 -0.32
CA GLN A 53 -33.15 -5.40 -1.52
C GLN A 53 -32.99 -4.39 -2.68
N SER A 54 -33.12 -3.10 -2.37
CA SER A 54 -32.93 -2.04 -3.36
C SER A 54 -31.51 -2.02 -3.94
N VAL A 55 -30.48 -2.22 -3.10
CA VAL A 55 -29.08 -2.34 -3.52
C VAL A 55 -28.88 -3.53 -4.46
N GLU A 56 -29.44 -4.70 -4.14
CA GLU A 56 -29.34 -5.88 -5.02
C GLU A 56 -30.11 -5.68 -6.33
N LEU A 57 -31.24 -4.99 -6.30
CA LEU A 57 -31.98 -4.63 -7.52
C LEU A 57 -31.16 -3.71 -8.43
N LEU A 58 -30.51 -2.66 -7.86
CA LEU A 58 -29.62 -1.79 -8.65
C LEU A 58 -28.44 -2.58 -9.22
N ASN A 59 -27.83 -3.47 -8.44
CA ASN A 59 -26.74 -4.30 -8.93
C ASN A 59 -27.21 -5.20 -10.09
N LYS A 60 -28.39 -5.80 -9.99
CA LYS A 60 -28.98 -6.59 -11.09
C LYS A 60 -29.17 -5.76 -12.35
N GLN A 61 -29.72 -4.55 -12.24
CA GLN A 61 -29.93 -3.65 -13.37
C GLN A 61 -28.63 -3.18 -14.02
N ILE A 62 -27.59 -2.90 -13.22
CA ILE A 62 -26.24 -2.63 -13.73
C ILE A 62 -25.77 -3.81 -14.60
N ASN A 63 -25.97 -5.05 -14.14
CA ASN A 63 -25.57 -6.24 -14.85
C ASN A 63 -26.37 -6.48 -16.13
N GLU A 64 -27.67 -6.31 -16.09
CA GLU A 64 -28.54 -6.38 -17.28
C GLU A 64 -28.11 -5.35 -18.33
N ARG A 65 -27.80 -4.13 -17.90
CA ARG A 65 -27.35 -3.08 -18.79
C ARG A 65 -25.96 -3.36 -19.36
N LEU A 66 -25.05 -3.88 -18.53
CA LEU A 66 -23.71 -4.31 -18.95
C LEU A 66 -23.76 -5.40 -20.03
N ASN A 67 -24.67 -6.37 -19.86
CA ASN A 67 -24.85 -7.44 -20.84
C ASN A 67 -25.47 -6.94 -22.15
N LYS A 68 -26.37 -5.94 -22.10
CA LYS A 68 -27.04 -5.37 -23.25
C LYS A 68 -26.13 -4.43 -24.07
N ASP A 69 -25.47 -3.48 -23.41
CA ASP A 69 -24.76 -2.38 -24.09
C ASP A 69 -23.27 -2.59 -24.16
N GLY A 70 -22.71 -3.46 -23.35
CA GLY A 70 -21.29 -3.72 -23.23
C GLY A 70 -20.51 -2.62 -22.49
N ILE A 71 -19.38 -3.02 -21.89
CA ILE A 71 -18.60 -2.14 -21.01
C ILE A 71 -17.99 -0.93 -21.74
N VAL A 72 -17.59 -1.08 -23.00
CA VAL A 72 -16.96 0.00 -23.78
C VAL A 72 -17.91 1.18 -23.93
N LYS A 73 -19.17 0.90 -24.30
CA LYS A 73 -20.21 1.93 -24.47
C LYS A 73 -20.56 2.57 -23.12
N LEU A 74 -20.84 1.75 -22.10
CA LEU A 74 -21.23 2.24 -20.77
C LEU A 74 -20.12 3.03 -20.09
N SER A 75 -18.87 2.71 -20.35
CA SER A 75 -17.73 3.44 -19.83
C SER A 75 -17.59 4.87 -20.35
N GLN A 76 -18.43 5.30 -21.28
CA GLN A 76 -18.52 6.68 -21.78
C GLN A 76 -19.69 7.47 -21.13
N VAL A 77 -20.49 6.83 -20.27
CA VAL A 77 -21.70 7.41 -19.68
C VAL A 77 -21.45 7.83 -18.23
N PRO A 78 -21.32 9.15 -17.91
CA PRO A 78 -21.03 9.62 -16.56
C PRO A 78 -22.06 9.15 -15.52
N SER A 79 -23.37 9.22 -15.82
CA SER A 79 -24.41 8.78 -14.91
C SER A 79 -24.37 7.27 -14.59
N PHE A 80 -23.80 6.46 -15.47
CA PHE A 80 -23.55 5.05 -15.19
C PHE A 80 -22.44 4.89 -14.14
N PHE A 81 -21.41 5.70 -14.18
CA PHE A 81 -20.35 5.66 -13.17
C PHE A 81 -20.82 6.09 -11.80
N GLU A 82 -21.68 7.13 -11.73
CA GLU A 82 -22.26 7.54 -10.45
C GLU A 82 -23.18 6.43 -9.88
N LEU A 83 -23.97 5.78 -10.74
CA LEU A 83 -24.78 4.63 -10.35
C LEU A 83 -23.91 3.48 -9.79
N VAL A 84 -22.83 3.12 -10.49
CA VAL A 84 -21.88 2.08 -10.03
C VAL A 84 -21.25 2.47 -8.71
N ALA A 85 -20.79 3.72 -8.56
CA ALA A 85 -20.15 4.19 -7.34
C ALA A 85 -21.07 4.14 -6.12
N ASN A 86 -22.33 4.58 -6.29
CA ASN A 86 -23.32 4.53 -5.22
C ASN A 86 -23.72 3.10 -4.86
N THR A 87 -23.92 2.23 -5.85
CA THR A 87 -24.24 0.81 -5.62
C THR A 87 -23.08 0.10 -4.92
N PHE A 88 -21.85 0.37 -5.32
CA PHE A 88 -20.66 -0.18 -4.70
C PHE A 88 -20.53 0.28 -3.25
N CYS A 89 -20.66 1.58 -2.98
CA CYS A 89 -20.63 2.12 -1.63
C CYS A 89 -21.74 1.50 -0.75
N ALA A 90 -22.97 1.43 -1.26
CA ALA A 90 -24.07 0.82 -0.55
C ALA A 90 -23.80 -0.66 -0.23
N LYS A 91 -23.40 -1.46 -1.22
CA LYS A 91 -23.21 -2.92 -1.09
C LYS A 91 -22.02 -3.29 -0.20
N TYR A 92 -20.89 -2.61 -0.34
CA TYR A 92 -19.66 -3.02 0.30
C TYR A 92 -19.30 -2.25 1.57
N PHE A 93 -19.87 -1.05 1.77
CA PHE A 93 -19.60 -0.25 2.96
C PHE A 93 -20.83 -0.19 3.88
N VAL A 94 -21.99 0.21 3.36
CA VAL A 94 -23.14 0.53 4.18
C VAL A 94 -23.89 -0.72 4.64
N VAL A 95 -24.23 -1.63 3.74
CA VAL A 95 -24.95 -2.87 4.10
C VAL A 95 -24.17 -3.72 5.12
N PRO A 96 -22.86 -3.98 4.95
CA PRO A 96 -22.09 -4.73 5.95
C PRO A 96 -22.05 -4.03 7.33
N TYR A 97 -21.90 -2.70 7.34
CA TYR A 97 -21.95 -1.91 8.57
C TYR A 97 -23.28 -2.07 9.29
N LEU A 98 -24.38 -1.92 8.57
CA LEU A 98 -25.74 -2.08 9.13
C LEU A 98 -25.99 -3.50 9.64
N ASN A 99 -25.56 -4.51 8.90
CA ASN A 99 -25.71 -5.91 9.31
C ASN A 99 -24.92 -6.23 10.59
N LYS A 100 -23.71 -5.69 10.76
CA LYS A 100 -22.91 -5.87 11.98
C LYS A 100 -23.56 -5.20 13.20
N HIS A 101 -24.33 -4.13 12.99
CA HIS A 101 -24.93 -3.32 14.05
C HIS A 101 -26.45 -3.52 14.16
N GLN A 102 -27.02 -4.60 13.60
CA GLN A 102 -28.45 -4.91 13.56
C GLN A 102 -29.14 -5.08 14.94
N GLY A 103 -28.44 -5.03 16.07
CA GLY A 103 -29.03 -5.02 17.42
C GLY A 103 -29.42 -3.64 17.93
N SER A 104 -29.06 -2.58 17.25
CA SER A 104 -29.32 -1.20 17.64
C SER A 104 -30.17 -0.48 16.60
N ASP A 105 -31.37 -0.16 16.95
CA ASP A 105 -32.28 0.88 16.44
C ASP A 105 -32.25 1.27 14.95
N ASN A 106 -33.41 1.49 14.38
CA ASN A 106 -33.70 2.33 13.20
C ASN A 106 -32.93 3.69 13.21
N ALA A 107 -32.37 4.08 14.35
CA ALA A 107 -31.56 5.30 14.53
C ALA A 107 -30.25 5.25 13.74
N SER A 108 -29.47 4.18 13.83
CA SER A 108 -28.19 4.03 13.10
C SER A 108 -28.42 3.99 11.59
N PHE A 109 -29.50 3.35 11.14
CA PHE A 109 -29.86 3.34 9.72
C PHE A 109 -30.24 4.74 9.22
N LYS A 110 -31.10 5.46 9.95
CA LYS A 110 -31.46 6.85 9.61
C LYS A 110 -30.27 7.78 9.64
N GLN A 111 -29.34 7.57 10.57
CA GLN A 111 -28.11 8.37 10.66
C GLN A 111 -27.24 8.20 9.41
N ILE A 112 -27.03 6.94 8.95
CA ILE A 112 -26.20 6.70 7.77
C ILE A 112 -26.89 7.16 6.49
N GLN A 113 -28.21 6.98 6.38
CA GLN A 113 -29.01 7.53 5.27
C GLN A 113 -28.82 9.05 5.17
N LYS A 114 -29.02 9.77 6.29
CA LYS A 114 -28.83 11.21 6.37
C LYS A 114 -27.37 11.63 6.09
N PHE A 115 -26.41 10.82 6.54
CA PHE A 115 -25.00 11.08 6.27
C PHE A 115 -24.70 11.04 4.78
N ILE A 116 -25.01 9.92 4.10
CA ILE A 116 -24.69 9.77 2.67
C ILE A 116 -25.54 10.71 1.81
N SER A 117 -26.84 10.84 2.10
CA SER A 117 -27.72 11.71 1.30
C SER A 117 -27.32 13.20 1.31
N ASN A 118 -26.68 13.65 2.40
CA ASN A 118 -26.16 15.03 2.51
C ASN A 118 -24.73 15.19 2.02
N ASN A 119 -24.03 14.11 1.65
CA ASN A 119 -22.64 14.11 1.21
C ASN A 119 -22.50 13.40 -0.12
N PHE A 120 -23.06 13.98 -1.18
CA PHE A 120 -23.13 13.44 -2.54
C PHE A 120 -21.80 12.83 -3.06
N ASN A 121 -20.66 13.46 -2.72
CA ASN A 121 -19.35 13.05 -3.20
C ASN A 121 -18.76 11.84 -2.45
N VAL A 122 -19.27 11.49 -1.25
CA VAL A 122 -18.67 10.43 -0.42
C VAL A 122 -18.69 9.07 -1.10
N PRO A 123 -19.77 8.58 -1.71
CA PRO A 123 -19.77 7.30 -2.44
C PRO A 123 -18.72 7.27 -3.56
N GLY A 124 -18.62 8.36 -4.32
CA GLY A 124 -17.63 8.52 -5.38
C GLY A 124 -16.19 8.51 -4.85
N TYR A 125 -15.91 9.18 -3.74
CA TYR A 125 -14.59 9.18 -3.11
C TYR A 125 -14.23 7.79 -2.57
N LEU A 126 -15.12 7.14 -1.82
CA LEU A 126 -14.88 5.79 -1.30
C LEU A 126 -14.63 4.79 -2.44
N THR A 127 -15.43 4.84 -3.50
CA THR A 127 -15.25 3.94 -4.65
C THR A 127 -13.90 4.13 -5.35
N ARG A 128 -13.43 5.37 -5.46
CA ARG A 128 -12.19 5.70 -6.17
C ARG A 128 -10.93 5.55 -5.33
N CYS A 129 -11.03 5.75 -4.01
CA CYS A 129 -9.88 5.80 -3.12
C CYS A 129 -9.72 4.56 -2.24
N SER A 130 -10.78 3.75 -2.06
CA SER A 130 -10.65 2.51 -1.29
C SER A 130 -9.81 1.47 -2.01
N HIS A 131 -9.16 0.64 -1.20
CA HIS A 131 -8.49 -0.57 -1.63
C HIS A 131 -9.37 -1.78 -1.32
N TYR A 132 -9.24 -2.88 -2.06
CA TYR A 132 -10.04 -4.08 -1.81
C TYR A 132 -9.78 -4.72 -0.44
N LYS A 133 -8.62 -4.46 0.17
CA LYS A 133 -8.22 -4.93 1.52
C LYS A 133 -8.75 -4.07 2.67
N ASP A 134 -9.29 -2.88 2.42
CA ASP A 134 -9.79 -2.00 3.48
C ASP A 134 -10.90 -2.69 4.30
N ASN A 135 -10.91 -2.44 5.61
CA ASN A 135 -12.01 -2.81 6.49
C ASN A 135 -13.17 -1.82 6.35
N LYS A 136 -13.99 -2.05 5.35
CA LYS A 136 -15.05 -1.13 4.93
C LYS A 136 -16.07 -0.80 6.03
N ILE A 137 -16.23 -1.68 7.01
CA ILE A 137 -17.11 -1.45 8.17
C ILE A 137 -16.50 -0.39 9.09
N GLU A 138 -15.21 -0.50 9.40
CA GLU A 138 -14.51 0.48 10.25
C GLU A 138 -14.37 1.83 9.51
N VAL A 139 -14.16 1.83 8.19
CA VAL A 139 -14.17 3.06 7.38
C VAL A 139 -15.46 3.86 7.61
N ILE A 140 -16.64 3.23 7.49
CA ILE A 140 -17.92 3.93 7.71
C ILE A 140 -18.09 4.38 9.15
N LYS A 141 -17.69 3.56 10.11
CA LYS A 141 -17.75 3.90 11.54
C LYS A 141 -16.91 5.15 11.84
N ILE A 142 -15.65 5.19 11.39
CA ILE A 142 -14.76 6.33 11.59
C ILE A 142 -15.35 7.60 10.95
N LEU A 143 -15.87 7.50 9.72
CA LEU A 143 -16.50 8.64 9.05
C LEU A 143 -17.71 9.19 9.82
N LEU A 144 -18.56 8.30 10.36
CA LEU A 144 -19.71 8.71 11.18
C LEU A 144 -19.27 9.36 12.48
N ASP A 145 -18.26 8.81 13.15
CA ASP A 145 -17.72 9.35 14.40
C ASP A 145 -17.12 10.75 14.20
N LEU A 146 -16.31 10.94 13.15
CA LEU A 146 -15.74 12.24 12.81
C LEU A 146 -16.83 13.28 12.46
N LYS A 147 -17.84 12.87 11.69
CA LYS A 147 -18.97 13.75 11.36
C LYS A 147 -19.79 14.14 12.59
N ASN A 148 -20.05 13.19 13.48
CA ASN A 148 -20.87 13.44 14.68
C ASN A 148 -20.13 14.36 15.66
N LYS A 149 -18.81 14.27 15.71
CA LYS A 149 -17.97 15.11 16.54
C LYS A 149 -18.10 16.60 16.17
N ASP A 150 -17.99 16.93 14.89
CA ASP A 150 -18.18 18.30 14.38
C ASP A 150 -18.65 18.26 12.91
N PRO A 151 -19.97 18.37 12.67
CA PRO A 151 -20.53 18.32 11.32
C PRO A 151 -20.07 19.45 10.39
N LYS A 152 -19.73 20.65 10.93
CA LYS A 152 -19.27 21.79 10.11
C LYS A 152 -17.83 21.57 9.67
N ILE A 153 -16.96 21.23 10.60
CA ILE A 153 -15.55 20.90 10.30
C ILE A 153 -15.50 19.71 9.34
N PHE A 154 -16.31 18.67 9.56
CA PHE A 154 -16.38 17.52 8.66
C PHE A 154 -16.69 17.92 7.20
N ALA A 155 -17.65 18.81 6.99
CA ALA A 155 -18.03 19.25 5.64
C ALA A 155 -16.88 19.92 4.89
N ASP A 156 -16.08 20.74 5.59
CA ASP A 156 -14.91 21.41 5.01
C ASP A 156 -13.72 20.48 4.78
N TYR A 157 -13.58 19.39 5.58
CA TYR A 157 -12.45 18.47 5.59
C TYR A 157 -12.84 17.03 5.22
N VAL A 158 -13.88 16.84 4.41
CA VAL A 158 -14.38 15.50 4.04
C VAL A 158 -13.30 14.58 3.43
N LYS A 159 -12.40 15.11 2.62
CA LYS A 159 -11.28 14.33 2.04
C LYS A 159 -10.30 13.87 3.12
N LEU A 160 -10.01 14.74 4.09
CA LEU A 160 -9.16 14.38 5.24
C LEU A 160 -9.84 13.29 6.09
N ALA A 161 -11.13 13.42 6.34
CA ALA A 161 -11.89 12.41 7.08
C ALA A 161 -11.85 11.04 6.37
N ILE A 162 -11.99 11.02 5.03
CA ILE A 162 -11.88 9.79 4.24
C ILE A 162 -10.44 9.24 4.32
N ALA A 163 -9.40 10.07 4.17
CA ALA A 163 -8.02 9.61 4.30
C ALA A 163 -7.74 8.98 5.67
N VAL A 164 -8.22 9.62 6.75
CA VAL A 164 -8.12 9.06 8.10
C VAL A 164 -8.87 7.73 8.19
N SER A 165 -10.08 7.64 7.65
CA SER A 165 -10.86 6.41 7.72
C SER A 165 -10.24 5.24 6.94
N LEU A 166 -9.51 5.52 5.84
CA LEU A 166 -8.83 4.51 5.02
C LEU A 166 -7.47 4.07 5.58
N VAL A 167 -6.86 4.87 6.46
CA VAL A 167 -5.57 4.56 7.08
C VAL A 167 -5.75 3.89 8.45
N TRP A 168 -6.83 4.24 9.15
CA TRP A 168 -7.09 3.81 10.52
C TRP A 168 -8.20 2.78 10.64
N ASP A 169 -8.63 2.17 9.53
CA ASP A 169 -9.62 1.11 9.48
C ASP A 169 -9.09 -0.24 9.98
N VAL A 170 -7.77 -0.38 10.10
CA VAL A 170 -7.06 -1.52 10.66
C VAL A 170 -6.00 -1.04 11.67
N GLU A 171 -5.56 -1.94 12.53
CA GLU A 171 -4.49 -1.66 13.48
C GLU A 171 -3.14 -1.45 12.79
N PHE A 172 -2.32 -0.59 13.37
CA PHE A 172 -0.93 -0.42 12.93
C PHE A 172 -0.17 -1.74 13.12
N PRO A 173 0.76 -2.08 12.22
CA PRO A 173 1.53 -3.31 12.36
C PRO A 173 2.47 -3.25 13.57
N ASP A 174 2.70 -4.39 14.22
CA ASP A 174 3.60 -4.51 15.38
C ASP A 174 5.03 -4.01 15.09
N SER A 175 5.44 -4.04 13.83
CA SER A 175 6.74 -3.51 13.39
C SER A 175 6.77 -1.99 13.18
N TRP A 176 5.65 -1.28 13.40
CA TRP A 176 5.62 0.18 13.31
C TRP A 176 6.38 0.80 14.51
N PRO A 177 7.16 1.87 14.33
CA PRO A 177 7.52 2.58 13.10
C PRO A 177 8.58 1.85 12.25
N HIS A 178 9.36 0.95 12.85
CA HIS A 178 10.34 0.06 12.24
C HIS A 178 10.86 -0.97 13.27
N GLN A 179 11.48 -2.02 12.80
CA GLN A 179 11.93 -3.17 13.60
C GLN A 179 13.00 -2.87 14.67
N ASN A 180 13.63 -1.70 14.65
CA ASN A 180 14.69 -1.32 15.58
C ASN A 180 14.15 -0.59 16.83
N VAL A 181 12.85 -0.62 17.06
CA VAL A 181 12.19 -0.06 18.26
C VAL A 181 11.35 -1.14 18.91
N ASN A 182 11.48 -1.30 20.22
CA ASN A 182 10.59 -2.18 20.97
C ASN A 182 9.23 -1.49 21.17
N ASN A 183 8.15 -2.23 21.11
CA ASN A 183 6.80 -1.69 21.34
C ASN A 183 6.67 -1.00 22.70
N ALA A 184 7.39 -1.50 23.73
CA ALA A 184 7.42 -0.91 25.07
C ALA A 184 8.07 0.50 25.11
N ASP A 185 8.88 0.84 24.12
CA ASP A 185 9.57 2.14 24.02
C ASP A 185 8.77 3.18 23.22
N LEU A 186 7.64 2.79 22.62
CA LEU A 186 6.77 3.71 21.88
C LEU A 186 5.94 4.58 22.86
N PRO A 187 5.88 5.90 22.65
CA PRO A 187 5.19 6.80 23.58
C PRO A 187 3.66 6.72 23.51
N ILE A 188 3.11 5.96 22.58
CA ILE A 188 1.67 5.89 22.33
C ILE A 188 1.15 4.55 22.79
N LEU A 189 0.39 4.59 23.87
CA LEU A 189 -0.26 3.39 24.43
C LEU A 189 -1.61 3.06 23.75
N ASN A 190 -2.35 4.07 23.28
CA ASN A 190 -3.66 3.91 22.62
C ASN A 190 -3.86 4.99 21.54
N PRO A 191 -3.30 4.83 20.35
CA PRO A 191 -3.53 5.77 19.26
C PRO A 191 -5.00 5.73 18.83
N HIS A 192 -5.60 6.89 18.59
CA HIS A 192 -6.98 7.03 18.15
C HIS A 192 -7.06 7.85 16.87
N PHE A 193 -7.87 7.43 15.92
CA PHE A 193 -8.02 8.04 14.59
C PHE A 193 -8.39 9.54 14.63
N SER A 194 -9.06 10.00 15.70
CA SER A 194 -9.38 11.41 15.82
C SER A 194 -8.16 12.30 16.08
N GLN A 195 -7.06 11.76 16.62
CA GLN A 195 -5.86 12.55 16.93
C GLN A 195 -5.19 13.14 15.66
N PRO A 196 -4.88 12.36 14.60
CA PRO A 196 -4.33 12.95 13.38
C PRO A 196 -5.34 13.87 12.69
N TYR A 197 -6.63 13.55 12.69
CA TYR A 197 -7.67 14.39 12.13
C TYR A 197 -7.69 15.78 12.80
N ASP A 198 -7.86 15.80 14.13
CA ASP A 198 -7.95 17.04 14.91
C ASP A 198 -6.66 17.87 14.77
N PHE A 199 -5.51 17.18 14.84
CA PHE A 199 -4.22 17.86 14.73
C PHE A 199 -4.07 18.58 13.39
N ILE A 200 -4.39 17.93 12.27
CA ILE A 200 -4.27 18.54 10.93
C ILE A 200 -5.29 19.68 10.77
N VAL A 201 -6.53 19.50 11.22
CA VAL A 201 -7.54 20.56 11.19
C VAL A 201 -7.07 21.78 11.98
N GLN A 202 -6.68 21.60 13.24
CA GLN A 202 -6.22 22.72 14.10
C GLN A 202 -4.95 23.37 13.54
N SER A 203 -4.00 22.59 13.05
CA SER A 203 -2.78 23.11 12.45
C SER A 203 -3.06 23.92 11.18
N HIS A 204 -4.04 23.51 10.36
CA HIS A 204 -4.48 24.29 9.21
C HIS A 204 -5.14 25.62 9.62
N LEU A 205 -6.06 25.58 10.58
CA LEU A 205 -6.75 26.76 11.08
C LEU A 205 -5.77 27.80 11.70
N ASN A 206 -4.68 27.30 12.28
CA ASN A 206 -3.61 28.12 12.87
C ASN A 206 -2.53 28.54 11.84
N GLY A 207 -2.63 28.17 10.57
CA GLY A 207 -1.65 28.50 9.54
C GLY A 207 -0.31 27.78 9.67
N ASN A 208 -0.26 26.62 10.34
CA ASN A 208 0.97 25.88 10.65
C ASN A 208 1.29 24.75 9.64
N LEU A 209 0.51 24.62 8.56
CA LEU A 209 0.74 23.61 7.53
C LEU A 209 1.35 24.23 6.27
N PHE A 210 2.15 23.45 5.56
CA PHE A 210 2.69 23.79 4.25
C PHE A 210 1.60 23.86 3.17
N TYR A 211 0.64 22.95 3.25
CA TYR A 211 -0.41 22.82 2.24
C TYR A 211 -1.79 22.87 2.87
N ASP A 212 -2.76 23.40 2.13
CA ASP A 212 -4.17 23.35 2.50
C ASP A 212 -4.70 21.92 2.32
N PRO A 213 -5.05 21.19 3.39
CA PRO A 213 -5.48 19.79 3.29
C PRO A 213 -6.78 19.61 2.50
N ARG A 214 -7.57 20.68 2.30
CA ARG A 214 -8.81 20.64 1.51
C ARG A 214 -8.51 20.55 0.00
N ARG A 215 -7.33 21.01 -0.43
CA ARG A 215 -6.89 21.00 -1.83
C ARG A 215 -6.11 19.74 -2.20
N MET A 216 -5.61 19.04 -1.21
CA MET A 216 -4.88 17.78 -1.42
C MET A 216 -5.83 16.66 -1.90
N THR A 217 -5.26 15.67 -2.57
CA THR A 217 -5.98 14.43 -2.88
C THR A 217 -6.10 13.57 -1.62
N ILE A 218 -7.08 12.66 -1.60
CA ILE A 218 -7.25 11.72 -0.49
C ILE A 218 -6.00 10.85 -0.34
N ARG A 219 -5.39 10.45 -1.46
CA ARG A 219 -4.17 9.62 -1.42
C ARG A 219 -2.97 10.36 -0.81
N GLU A 220 -2.75 11.62 -1.15
CA GLU A 220 -1.71 12.44 -0.51
C GLU A 220 -1.96 12.58 0.99
N LEU A 221 -3.21 12.80 1.39
CA LEU A 221 -3.60 12.90 2.79
C LEU A 221 -3.35 11.59 3.57
N CYS A 222 -3.48 10.42 2.93
CA CYS A 222 -3.11 9.14 3.56
C CYS A 222 -1.65 9.14 4.05
N PHE A 223 -0.73 9.76 3.29
CA PHE A 223 0.69 9.89 3.67
C PHE A 223 0.98 11.02 4.68
N VAL A 224 -0.05 11.71 5.16
CA VAL A 224 0.04 12.70 6.24
C VAL A 224 -0.53 12.14 7.55
N VAL A 225 -1.63 11.36 7.45
CA VAL A 225 -2.38 10.91 8.63
C VAL A 225 -1.95 9.53 9.15
N ASP A 226 -1.05 8.84 8.48
CA ASP A 226 -0.49 7.54 8.86
C ASP A 226 0.57 7.68 9.97
N THR A 227 0.21 8.40 11.01
CA THR A 227 1.12 8.74 12.12
C THR A 227 0.40 8.66 13.46
N PRO A 228 0.68 7.63 14.28
CA PRO A 228 0.19 7.57 15.67
C PRO A 228 1.02 8.41 16.63
N VAL A 229 1.99 9.19 16.16
CA VAL A 229 2.82 10.08 16.99
C VAL A 229 1.95 11.05 17.80
N SER A 230 2.30 11.25 19.06
CA SER A 230 1.53 12.10 19.99
C SER A 230 1.43 13.55 19.54
N THR A 231 0.36 14.22 19.94
CA THR A 231 0.18 15.66 19.66
C THR A 231 1.35 16.50 20.20
N LYS A 232 1.92 16.14 21.35
CA LYS A 232 3.09 16.81 21.94
C LYS A 232 4.30 16.76 21.00
N GLU A 233 4.58 15.60 20.44
CA GLU A 233 5.70 15.43 19.51
C GLU A 233 5.45 16.12 18.17
N LYS A 234 4.22 16.07 17.66
CA LYS A 234 3.83 16.79 16.45
C LYS A 234 3.97 18.31 16.61
N LEU A 235 3.60 18.86 17.77
CA LEU A 235 3.80 20.28 18.09
C LEU A 235 5.30 20.63 18.18
N TYR A 236 6.13 19.75 18.78
CA TYR A 236 7.57 19.91 18.76
C TYR A 236 8.12 19.94 17.32
N ALA A 237 7.70 19.01 16.49
CA ALA A 237 8.10 18.95 15.09
C ALA A 237 7.68 20.19 14.29
N GLN A 238 6.53 20.80 14.59
CA GLN A 238 6.10 22.05 13.96
C GLN A 238 7.00 23.25 14.29
N GLN A 239 7.68 23.25 15.44
CA GLN A 239 8.62 24.33 15.81
C GLN A 239 9.92 24.28 15.01
N ILE A 240 10.25 23.17 14.39
CA ILE A 240 11.44 23.01 13.56
C ILE A 240 11.27 23.85 12.29
N LYS A 241 12.21 24.75 12.05
CA LYS A 241 12.14 25.69 10.92
C LYS A 241 12.57 25.01 9.63
N ILE A 242 11.63 24.78 8.73
CA ILE A 242 11.86 24.43 7.31
C ILE A 242 11.04 25.40 6.46
N LYS A 243 11.58 25.87 5.36
CA LYS A 243 10.93 26.85 4.48
C LYS A 243 10.43 26.22 3.19
N ARG A 244 11.05 25.14 2.77
CA ARG A 244 10.76 24.40 1.53
C ARG A 244 10.87 22.91 1.81
N VAL A 245 10.21 22.08 1.01
CA VAL A 245 10.30 20.61 1.14
C VAL A 245 11.74 20.13 0.99
N ASN A 246 12.54 20.74 0.13
CA ASN A 246 13.96 20.42 -0.04
C ASN A 246 14.82 20.65 1.22
N ASP A 247 14.36 21.44 2.18
CA ASP A 247 15.07 21.63 3.46
C ASP A 247 15.04 20.36 4.34
N LEU A 248 14.19 19.37 4.01
CA LEU A 248 14.13 18.08 4.69
C LEU A 248 15.46 17.31 4.56
N GLU A 249 16.17 17.43 3.43
CA GLU A 249 17.52 16.88 3.28
C GLU A 249 18.51 17.50 4.26
N GLY A 250 18.45 18.81 4.45
CA GLY A 250 19.24 19.51 5.47
C GLY A 250 18.88 19.05 6.89
N LEU A 251 17.60 18.88 7.16
CA LEU A 251 17.12 18.40 8.47
C LEU A 251 17.63 16.97 8.77
N TYR A 252 17.63 16.08 7.76
CA TYR A 252 18.19 14.75 7.91
C TYR A 252 19.65 14.80 8.36
N LYS A 253 20.45 15.64 7.73
CA LYS A 253 21.90 15.81 8.04
C LYS A 253 22.15 16.48 9.38
N MET A 254 21.20 17.26 9.89
CA MET A 254 21.32 17.95 11.18
C MET A 254 21.15 17.02 12.39
N ILE A 255 20.49 15.88 12.22
CA ILE A 255 20.35 14.89 13.30
C ILE A 255 21.69 14.18 13.49
N PRO A 256 22.33 14.29 14.67
CA PRO A 256 23.63 13.65 14.91
C PRO A 256 23.58 12.14 14.67
N TYR A 257 24.54 11.62 13.91
CA TYR A 257 24.63 10.18 13.66
C TYR A 257 25.26 9.47 14.85
N ASP A 258 24.55 8.47 15.39
CA ASP A 258 25.01 7.71 16.56
C ASP A 258 25.97 6.59 16.17
N GLN A 259 27.22 6.98 15.90
CA GLN A 259 28.28 6.05 15.52
C GLN A 259 28.59 5.03 16.62
N ASN A 260 28.35 5.37 17.89
CA ASN A 260 28.63 4.45 19.00
C ASN A 260 27.72 3.23 18.94
N ARG A 261 26.43 3.41 18.58
CA ARG A 261 25.50 2.28 18.39
C ARG A 261 25.99 1.35 17.28
N ILE A 262 26.44 1.93 16.15
CA ILE A 262 26.97 1.14 15.04
C ILE A 262 28.21 0.37 15.47
N ASN A 263 29.18 1.04 16.11
CA ASN A 263 30.42 0.41 16.59
C ASN A 263 30.17 -0.71 17.60
N SER A 264 29.09 -0.62 18.37
CA SER A 264 28.71 -1.60 19.40
C SER A 264 27.70 -2.64 18.88
N ASN A 265 27.38 -2.66 17.60
CA ASN A 265 26.32 -3.53 17.02
C ASN A 265 24.94 -3.38 17.69
N LEU A 266 24.65 -2.22 18.26
CA LEU A 266 23.41 -1.92 18.96
C LEU A 266 22.45 -1.19 18.03
N TYR A 267 21.74 -1.93 17.20
CA TYR A 267 20.81 -1.34 16.22
C TYR A 267 19.45 -0.95 16.82
N THR A 268 19.03 -1.64 17.89
CA THR A 268 17.81 -1.30 18.63
C THR A 268 18.00 0.02 19.40
N TRP A 269 16.95 0.83 19.47
CA TRP A 269 16.94 2.09 20.23
C TRP A 269 17.20 1.85 21.72
N PRO A 270 18.26 2.42 22.34
CA PRO A 270 18.64 2.10 23.71
C PRO A 270 18.24 3.18 24.73
N TYR A 271 17.60 4.28 24.30
CA TYR A 271 17.41 5.46 25.13
C TYR A 271 16.02 5.54 25.78
N GLY A 272 15.33 4.40 25.96
CA GLY A 272 13.97 4.32 26.51
C GLY A 272 12.95 4.89 25.55
N GLU A 273 11.97 5.64 26.02
CA GLU A 273 10.89 6.18 25.17
C GLU A 273 11.39 6.68 23.81
N TYR A 274 10.90 6.07 22.73
CA TYR A 274 11.24 6.44 21.36
C TYR A 274 10.39 7.64 20.91
N SER A 275 10.99 8.82 20.83
CA SER A 275 10.26 10.04 20.52
C SER A 275 11.06 11.01 19.65
N LEU A 276 10.35 11.83 18.87
CA LEU A 276 10.96 12.90 18.07
C LEU A 276 11.75 13.88 18.93
N ILE A 277 11.30 14.12 20.17
CA ILE A 277 11.98 15.01 21.11
C ILE A 277 13.35 14.46 21.51
N LYS A 278 13.44 13.15 21.78
CA LYS A 278 14.70 12.53 22.16
C LYS A 278 15.66 12.39 20.98
N ILE A 279 15.16 12.06 19.80
CA ILE A 279 15.98 11.99 18.58
C ILE A 279 16.54 13.37 18.23
N GLY A 280 15.70 14.40 18.21
CA GLY A 280 16.07 15.74 17.76
C GLY A 280 16.86 16.55 18.78
N ALA A 281 16.65 16.33 20.08
CA ALA A 281 17.19 17.22 21.11
C ALA A 281 18.61 16.90 21.57
N LYS A 282 18.98 15.60 21.69
CA LYS A 282 20.27 15.22 22.31
C LYS A 282 20.90 13.93 21.80
N ASN A 283 20.11 12.91 21.52
CA ASN A 283 20.66 11.56 21.31
C ASN A 283 21.11 11.34 19.86
N GLY A 284 20.51 12.06 18.91
CA GLY A 284 20.65 11.73 17.51
C GLY A 284 20.08 10.35 17.21
N GLY A 285 20.66 9.64 16.25
CA GLY A 285 20.23 8.29 15.90
C GLY A 285 20.99 7.70 14.72
N ILE A 286 20.72 6.46 14.40
CA ILE A 286 21.20 5.84 13.15
C ILE A 286 20.31 6.27 11.97
N CYS A 287 20.64 5.89 10.75
CA CYS A 287 19.91 6.30 9.54
C CYS A 287 18.39 6.09 9.64
N MET A 288 17.95 5.04 10.33
CA MET A 288 16.54 4.74 10.56
C MET A 288 15.86 5.82 11.42
N ASP A 289 16.52 6.20 12.52
CA ASP A 289 15.99 7.22 13.44
C ASP A 289 15.97 8.60 12.79
N GLN A 290 17.01 8.93 12.00
CA GLN A 290 17.08 10.17 11.22
C GLN A 290 15.92 10.23 10.20
N SER A 291 15.70 9.15 9.43
CA SER A 291 14.62 9.06 8.45
C SER A 291 13.24 9.16 9.10
N TYR A 292 13.04 8.44 10.21
CA TYR A 292 11.80 8.50 10.98
C TYR A 292 11.51 9.92 11.48
N PHE A 293 12.51 10.57 12.09
CA PHE A 293 12.37 11.93 12.60
C PHE A 293 11.95 12.92 11.51
N VAL A 294 12.62 12.88 10.36
CA VAL A 294 12.33 13.78 9.24
C VAL A 294 10.98 13.47 8.62
N CYS A 295 10.65 12.20 8.45
CA CYS A 295 9.35 11.76 7.91
C CYS A 295 8.20 12.24 8.80
N GLN A 296 8.27 12.04 10.13
CA GLN A 296 7.24 12.47 11.05
C GLN A 296 7.17 14.02 11.19
N THR A 297 8.31 14.71 11.08
CA THR A 297 8.35 16.17 11.03
C THR A 297 7.64 16.69 9.78
N ALA A 298 7.85 16.08 8.63
CA ALA A 298 7.15 16.41 7.39
C ALA A 298 5.63 16.24 7.54
N LYS A 299 5.17 15.10 8.06
CA LYS A 299 3.75 14.82 8.32
C LYS A 299 3.13 15.82 9.30
N ALA A 300 3.83 16.18 10.38
CA ALA A 300 3.36 17.17 11.33
C ALA A 300 3.17 18.57 10.69
N LYS A 301 3.85 18.84 9.58
CA LYS A 301 3.71 20.07 8.79
C LYS A 301 2.75 19.93 7.60
N GLY A 302 2.04 18.81 7.48
CA GLY A 302 1.11 18.55 6.38
C GLY A 302 1.80 18.22 5.06
N ILE A 303 3.07 17.80 5.08
CA ILE A 303 3.80 17.32 3.89
C ILE A 303 3.67 15.80 3.80
N PRO A 304 3.06 15.26 2.74
CA PRO A 304 3.02 13.81 2.52
C PRO A 304 4.42 13.22 2.48
N SER A 305 4.66 12.17 3.26
CA SER A 305 5.99 11.55 3.31
C SER A 305 5.91 10.06 3.64
N ILE A 306 6.93 9.31 3.25
CA ILE A 306 7.02 7.87 3.44
C ILE A 306 8.46 7.46 3.73
N LEU A 307 8.62 6.54 4.70
CA LEU A 307 9.92 6.02 5.10
C LEU A 307 10.26 4.76 4.32
N PHE A 308 11.49 4.70 3.78
CA PHE A 308 12.04 3.55 3.10
C PHE A 308 13.22 2.94 3.87
N MET A 309 13.33 1.62 3.76
CA MET A 309 14.48 0.83 4.18
C MET A 309 14.99 0.01 3.01
N GLY A 310 16.30 -0.08 2.82
CA GLY A 310 16.86 -0.84 1.72
C GLY A 310 18.29 -1.27 1.94
N GLN A 311 18.79 -2.08 1.03
CA GLN A 311 20.17 -2.54 1.00
C GLN A 311 20.95 -1.82 -0.09
N GLY A 312 22.15 -1.37 0.24
CA GLY A 312 23.06 -0.72 -0.67
C GLY A 312 24.49 -1.30 -0.58
N ARG A 313 25.45 -0.55 -1.10
CA ARG A 313 26.86 -0.96 -1.10
C ARG A 313 27.43 -1.12 0.31
N SER A 314 27.11 -0.17 1.19
CA SER A 314 27.68 -0.07 2.55
C SER A 314 26.86 -0.81 3.59
N GLY A 315 25.84 -1.55 3.21
CA GLY A 315 24.95 -2.30 4.08
C GLY A 315 23.48 -1.85 3.96
N VAL A 316 22.75 -1.91 5.07
CA VAL A 316 21.36 -1.42 5.14
C VAL A 316 21.32 0.08 5.38
N HIS A 317 20.34 0.75 4.79
CA HIS A 317 20.13 2.18 4.94
C HIS A 317 18.65 2.52 4.96
N ALA A 318 18.31 3.66 5.57
CA ALA A 318 16.97 4.22 5.56
C ALA A 318 16.99 5.64 5.00
N TRP A 319 15.95 5.97 4.24
CA TRP A 319 15.71 7.27 3.63
C TRP A 319 14.21 7.54 3.55
N LEU A 320 13.80 8.66 3.02
CA LEU A 320 12.38 8.95 2.88
C LEU A 320 12.03 9.55 1.52
N GLY A 321 10.75 9.39 1.16
CA GLY A 321 10.10 10.16 0.11
C GLY A 321 9.30 11.29 0.72
N ALA A 322 9.27 12.46 0.06
CA ALA A 322 8.45 13.60 0.43
C ALA A 322 7.80 14.20 -0.82
N PHE A 323 6.59 14.72 -0.66
CA PHE A 323 5.81 15.30 -1.76
C PHE A 323 5.86 16.83 -1.70
N ASP A 324 6.16 17.42 -2.85
CA ASP A 324 6.01 18.87 -3.07
C ASP A 324 4.99 19.14 -4.18
N ILE A 325 4.01 19.97 -3.92
CA ILE A 325 2.96 20.31 -4.90
C ILE A 325 3.56 20.85 -6.22
N GLY A 326 4.70 21.53 -6.15
CA GLY A 326 5.33 22.13 -7.33
C GLY A 326 6.15 21.14 -8.18
N SER A 327 6.73 20.12 -7.56
CA SER A 327 7.68 19.19 -8.20
C SER A 327 7.28 17.72 -8.12
N GLY A 328 6.25 17.36 -7.34
CA GLY A 328 5.83 15.99 -7.13
C GLY A 328 6.64 15.28 -6.03
N TRP A 329 6.72 13.95 -6.11
CA TRP A 329 7.44 13.15 -5.14
C TRP A 329 8.95 13.17 -5.38
N ASP A 330 9.72 13.48 -4.33
CA ASP A 330 11.15 13.24 -4.23
C ASP A 330 11.39 12.04 -3.31
N PHE A 331 12.00 10.96 -3.82
CA PHE A 331 12.28 9.73 -3.09
C PHE A 331 13.76 9.63 -2.66
N THR A 332 14.46 10.75 -2.54
CA THR A 332 15.91 10.77 -2.35
C THR A 332 16.36 11.41 -1.03
N VAL A 333 15.45 11.93 -0.22
CA VAL A 333 15.77 12.60 1.05
C VAL A 333 16.49 11.64 2.00
N GLY A 334 17.74 11.95 2.35
CA GLY A 334 18.61 11.09 3.15
C GLY A 334 19.21 9.90 2.39
N LYS A 335 18.96 9.75 1.10
CA LYS A 335 19.55 8.70 0.26
C LYS A 335 20.93 9.11 -0.19
N TRP A 336 21.92 8.24 -0.02
CA TRP A 336 23.26 8.55 -0.47
C TRP A 336 23.39 8.35 -1.99
N GLU A 337 23.80 9.37 -2.70
CA GLU A 337 23.93 9.36 -4.18
C GLU A 337 24.88 8.26 -4.70
N SER A 338 25.94 7.96 -3.93
CA SER A 338 26.92 6.92 -4.26
C SER A 338 26.38 5.50 -4.10
N GLU A 339 25.23 5.34 -3.42
CA GLU A 339 24.66 4.04 -3.11
C GLU A 339 23.60 3.64 -4.12
N LYS A 340 23.61 2.35 -4.48
CA LYS A 340 22.54 1.73 -5.26
C LYS A 340 21.64 0.94 -4.32
N TYR A 341 20.37 1.32 -4.26
CA TYR A 341 19.32 0.62 -3.48
C TYR A 341 18.33 -0.04 -4.45
N PRO A 342 18.69 -1.15 -5.11
CA PRO A 342 17.82 -1.77 -6.09
C PRO A 342 16.54 -2.33 -5.45
N VAL A 343 16.59 -2.66 -4.16
CA VAL A 343 15.44 -3.08 -3.37
C VAL A 343 15.42 -2.33 -2.06
N GLY A 344 14.39 -1.53 -1.86
CA GLY A 344 14.00 -0.94 -0.59
C GLY A 344 12.52 -1.25 -0.34
N TYR A 345 12.07 -1.08 0.88
CA TYR A 345 10.70 -1.35 1.30
C TYR A 345 10.15 -0.19 2.10
N ALA A 346 8.85 0.02 1.95
CA ALA A 346 8.05 0.91 2.79
C ALA A 346 6.78 0.19 3.21
N LEU A 347 6.06 0.74 4.18
CA LEU A 347 4.69 0.32 4.50
C LEU A 347 3.72 1.23 3.75
N ASP A 348 2.83 0.66 2.96
CA ASP A 348 1.74 1.42 2.34
C ASP A 348 0.79 1.89 3.45
N PRO A 349 0.52 3.20 3.60
CA PRO A 349 -0.23 3.72 4.73
C PRO A 349 -1.71 3.28 4.76
N GLN A 350 -2.27 2.87 3.63
CA GLN A 350 -3.66 2.45 3.55
C GLN A 350 -3.83 0.97 3.89
N THR A 351 -2.91 0.12 3.46
CA THR A 351 -3.03 -1.34 3.62
C THR A 351 -2.09 -1.92 4.66
N TRP A 352 -1.14 -1.12 5.13
CA TRP A 352 0.00 -1.51 5.97
C TRP A 352 0.80 -2.69 5.40
N SER A 353 0.59 -2.99 4.12
CA SER A 353 1.36 -4.01 3.42
C SER A 353 2.74 -3.48 3.08
N GLN A 354 3.73 -4.36 3.15
CA GLN A 354 5.06 -4.04 2.67
C GLN A 354 5.05 -3.89 1.15
N ILE A 355 5.57 -2.78 0.63
CA ILE A 355 5.68 -2.47 -0.79
C ILE A 355 7.13 -2.11 -1.11
N THR A 356 7.62 -2.48 -2.28
CA THR A 356 8.96 -2.10 -2.70
C THR A 356 9.04 -0.61 -3.05
N ASN A 357 10.24 -0.02 -2.90
CA ASN A 357 10.45 1.37 -3.30
C ASN A 357 10.10 1.61 -4.78
N SER A 358 10.45 0.69 -5.67
CA SER A 358 10.13 0.83 -7.10
C SER A 358 8.63 0.73 -7.40
N GLU A 359 7.90 -0.13 -6.69
CA GLU A 359 6.43 -0.20 -6.79
C GLU A 359 5.78 1.08 -6.26
N MET A 360 6.24 1.59 -5.12
CA MET A 360 5.72 2.82 -4.54
C MET A 360 6.06 4.05 -5.41
N GLU A 361 7.30 4.17 -5.87
CA GLU A 361 7.72 5.24 -6.78
C GLU A 361 6.89 5.23 -8.08
N TYR A 362 6.65 4.05 -8.65
CA TYR A 362 5.81 3.87 -9.83
C TYR A 362 4.35 4.25 -9.57
N TYR A 363 3.80 3.77 -8.47
CA TYR A 363 2.43 4.03 -8.05
C TYR A 363 2.19 5.52 -7.81
N LEU A 364 3.05 6.18 -7.03
CA LEU A 364 2.92 7.60 -6.69
C LEU A 364 3.27 8.52 -7.86
N GLY A 365 4.24 8.18 -8.67
CA GLY A 365 4.60 8.94 -9.87
C GLY A 365 3.51 8.93 -10.95
N SER A 366 2.54 8.01 -10.85
CA SER A 366 1.39 7.91 -11.76
C SER A 366 0.09 8.38 -11.13
N SER A 367 0.12 8.63 -9.82
CA SER A 367 -1.06 8.99 -9.08
C SER A 367 -1.46 10.42 -9.41
N GLY A 368 -2.27 10.62 -10.16
CA GLY A 368 -3.11 11.78 -10.12
C GLY A 368 -4.54 11.26 -10.12
N ASP A 369 -5.44 12.07 -9.70
CA ASP A 369 -6.85 12.01 -10.01
C ASP A 369 -7.02 12.21 -11.54
N SER A 370 -6.18 11.54 -12.36
CA SER A 370 -6.34 11.62 -13.80
C SER A 370 -7.69 11.02 -14.15
N PRO A 371 -8.42 11.58 -15.14
CA PRO A 371 -9.72 11.05 -15.54
C PRO A 371 -9.68 9.55 -15.87
N SER A 372 -8.58 9.06 -16.43
CA SER A 372 -8.39 7.64 -16.73
C SER A 372 -8.25 6.79 -15.45
N SER A 373 -7.49 7.26 -14.45
CA SER A 373 -7.36 6.56 -13.16
C SER A 373 -8.70 6.48 -12.45
N LEU A 374 -9.43 7.59 -12.32
CA LEU A 374 -10.76 7.63 -11.71
C LEU A 374 -11.74 6.69 -12.40
N ARG A 375 -11.73 6.70 -13.75
CA ARG A 375 -12.55 5.81 -14.57
C ARG A 375 -12.18 4.34 -14.34
N GLY A 376 -10.89 4.02 -14.29
CA GLY A 376 -10.40 2.68 -14.04
C GLY A 376 -10.83 2.13 -12.67
N LYS A 377 -10.83 2.97 -11.63
CA LYS A 377 -11.30 2.61 -10.30
C LYS A 377 -12.80 2.29 -10.25
N VAL A 378 -13.65 3.05 -10.94
CA VAL A 378 -15.08 2.74 -11.03
C VAL A 378 -15.32 1.45 -11.82
N LEU A 379 -14.50 1.18 -12.86
CA LEU A 379 -14.56 -0.09 -13.59
C LEU A 379 -14.12 -1.29 -12.70
N LEU A 380 -13.17 -1.06 -11.80
CA LEU A 380 -12.79 -2.06 -10.81
C LEU A 380 -13.92 -2.32 -9.81
N ALA A 381 -14.59 -1.26 -9.33
CA ALA A 381 -15.78 -1.40 -8.49
C ALA A 381 -16.90 -2.17 -9.21
N LEU A 382 -17.10 -1.90 -10.50
CA LEU A 382 -18.04 -2.67 -11.33
C LEU A 382 -17.65 -4.14 -11.43
N ALA A 383 -16.36 -4.45 -11.55
CA ALA A 383 -15.89 -5.84 -11.53
C ALA A 383 -16.22 -6.50 -10.20
N LEU A 384 -15.94 -5.83 -9.08
CA LEU A 384 -16.24 -6.35 -7.74
C LEU A 384 -17.74 -6.56 -7.50
N LEU A 385 -18.59 -5.66 -8.00
CA LEU A 385 -20.06 -5.86 -7.99
C LEU A 385 -20.50 -7.11 -8.77
N ASN A 386 -19.65 -7.58 -9.70
CA ASN A 386 -19.88 -8.75 -10.56
C ASN A 386 -18.98 -9.94 -10.22
N LYS A 387 -18.48 -10.03 -8.98
CA LYS A 387 -17.48 -11.02 -8.57
C LYS A 387 -17.86 -12.47 -8.90
N ASP A 388 -19.16 -12.78 -8.80
CA ASP A 388 -19.69 -14.14 -9.03
C ASP A 388 -20.11 -14.37 -10.50
N SER A 389 -19.89 -13.41 -11.39
CA SER A 389 -20.27 -13.51 -12.79
C SER A 389 -19.11 -13.94 -13.69
N THR A 390 -19.44 -14.51 -14.85
CA THR A 390 -18.49 -14.84 -15.92
C THR A 390 -17.78 -13.60 -16.50
N ASN A 391 -18.32 -12.40 -16.23
CA ASN A 391 -17.73 -11.13 -16.69
C ASN A 391 -16.62 -10.61 -15.77
N PHE A 392 -16.45 -11.14 -14.55
CA PHE A 392 -15.54 -10.61 -13.54
C PHE A 392 -14.12 -10.36 -14.07
N VAL A 393 -13.47 -11.41 -14.57
CA VAL A 393 -12.10 -11.31 -15.08
C VAL A 393 -11.99 -10.37 -16.29
N LYS A 394 -13.03 -10.36 -17.15
CA LYS A 394 -13.09 -9.45 -18.29
C LYS A 394 -13.13 -7.98 -17.85
N LEU A 395 -13.93 -7.67 -16.84
CA LEU A 395 -14.05 -6.33 -16.27
C LEU A 395 -12.76 -5.87 -15.58
N ILE A 396 -12.12 -6.75 -14.79
CA ILE A 396 -10.82 -6.46 -14.18
C ILE A 396 -9.77 -6.14 -15.25
N ARG A 397 -9.68 -6.95 -16.29
CA ARG A 397 -8.74 -6.71 -17.41
C ARG A 397 -9.05 -5.43 -18.17
N TYR A 398 -10.31 -5.07 -18.30
CA TYR A 398 -10.69 -3.79 -18.88
C TYR A 398 -10.29 -2.62 -17.98
N SER A 399 -10.51 -2.73 -16.67
CA SER A 399 -10.03 -1.78 -15.66
C SER A 399 -8.51 -1.59 -15.75
N SER A 400 -7.72 -2.67 -15.77
CA SER A 400 -6.26 -2.59 -15.90
C SER A 400 -5.81 -1.96 -17.23
N SER A 401 -6.57 -2.11 -18.31
CA SER A 401 -6.27 -1.46 -19.60
C SER A 401 -6.51 0.06 -19.58
N VAL A 402 -7.48 0.52 -18.78
CA VAL A 402 -7.81 1.95 -18.61
C VAL A 402 -6.86 2.64 -17.63
N MET A 403 -6.37 1.92 -16.62
CA MET A 403 -5.37 2.41 -15.67
C MET A 403 -4.13 1.49 -15.65
N PRO A 404 -3.32 1.48 -16.71
CA PRO A 404 -2.24 0.51 -16.92
C PRO A 404 -1.12 0.59 -15.86
N ARG A 405 -1.03 1.70 -15.13
CA ARG A 405 -0.08 1.88 -14.04
C ARG A 405 -0.58 1.39 -12.68
N SER A 406 -1.86 1.09 -12.54
CA SER A 406 -2.38 0.56 -11.29
C SER A 406 -2.07 -0.93 -11.15
N ILE A 407 -1.53 -1.30 -10.00
CA ILE A 407 -1.21 -2.70 -9.66
C ILE A 407 -2.45 -3.43 -9.14
N GLU A 408 -3.36 -2.72 -8.48
CA GLU A 408 -4.51 -3.30 -7.78
C GLU A 408 -5.40 -4.23 -8.64
N PRO A 409 -5.78 -3.91 -9.88
CA PRO A 409 -6.55 -4.84 -10.70
C PRO A 409 -5.82 -6.16 -10.98
N TRP A 410 -4.50 -6.09 -11.08
CA TRP A 410 -3.67 -7.27 -11.30
C TRP A 410 -3.60 -8.15 -10.05
N ASP A 411 -3.46 -7.54 -8.88
CA ASP A 411 -3.46 -8.29 -7.62
C ASP A 411 -4.81 -8.99 -7.39
N ILE A 412 -5.93 -8.32 -7.68
CA ILE A 412 -7.27 -8.91 -7.61
C ILE A 412 -7.44 -10.06 -8.62
N GLU A 413 -6.94 -9.91 -9.87
CA GLU A 413 -6.99 -11.02 -10.86
C GLU A 413 -6.14 -12.20 -10.38
N TYR A 414 -4.96 -11.96 -9.82
CA TYR A 414 -4.09 -13.00 -9.29
C TYR A 414 -4.73 -13.75 -8.12
N GLU A 415 -5.30 -13.02 -7.15
CA GLU A 415 -6.04 -13.61 -6.03
C GLU A 415 -7.23 -14.44 -6.51
N TRP A 416 -7.97 -13.93 -7.50
CA TRP A 416 -9.09 -14.68 -8.08
C TRP A 416 -8.62 -15.98 -8.74
N LEU A 417 -7.54 -15.94 -9.52
CA LEU A 417 -6.97 -17.14 -10.15
C LEU A 417 -6.55 -18.18 -9.12
N THR A 418 -5.88 -17.75 -8.05
CA THR A 418 -5.42 -18.65 -6.99
C THR A 418 -6.55 -19.23 -6.17
N ASN A 419 -7.54 -18.42 -5.79
CA ASN A 419 -8.71 -18.85 -5.02
C ASN A 419 -9.63 -19.79 -5.81
N ASN A 420 -9.63 -19.71 -7.14
CA ASN A 420 -10.38 -20.60 -8.02
C ASN A 420 -9.52 -21.78 -8.54
N ASN A 421 -8.37 -22.06 -7.90
CA ASN A 421 -7.49 -23.18 -8.24
C ASN A 421 -7.12 -23.23 -9.74
N ALA A 422 -6.84 -22.07 -10.34
CA ALA A 422 -6.43 -22.00 -11.74
C ALA A 422 -5.15 -22.84 -11.97
N ASP A 423 -5.07 -23.51 -13.11
CA ASP A 423 -3.91 -24.30 -13.46
C ASP A 423 -2.64 -23.43 -13.61
N LEU A 424 -1.47 -24.04 -13.41
CA LEU A 424 -0.18 -23.34 -13.48
C LEU A 424 0.07 -22.66 -14.85
N LYS A 425 -0.50 -23.20 -15.94
CA LYS A 425 -0.37 -22.57 -17.27
C LYS A 425 -1.18 -21.28 -17.34
N SER A 426 -2.37 -21.24 -16.73
CA SER A 426 -3.20 -20.03 -16.64
C SER A 426 -2.52 -18.96 -15.79
N ILE A 427 -1.93 -19.33 -14.65
CA ILE A 427 -1.13 -18.43 -13.80
C ILE A 427 0.13 -17.96 -14.57
N GLY A 428 0.78 -18.82 -15.34
CA GLY A 428 1.90 -18.46 -16.20
C GLY A 428 1.51 -17.43 -17.30
N ARG A 429 0.33 -17.59 -17.91
CA ARG A 429 -0.21 -16.59 -18.86
C ARG A 429 -0.49 -15.24 -18.19
N PHE A 430 -0.98 -15.24 -16.96
CA PHE A 430 -1.14 -14.02 -16.17
C PHE A 430 0.20 -13.30 -16.00
N TRP A 431 1.24 -13.97 -15.50
CA TRP A 431 2.56 -13.37 -15.29
C TRP A 431 3.23 -12.92 -16.60
N SER A 432 3.00 -13.61 -17.70
CA SER A 432 3.48 -13.16 -19.02
C SER A 432 2.83 -11.83 -19.46
N ARG A 433 1.53 -11.64 -19.17
CA ARG A 433 0.85 -10.37 -19.42
C ARG A 433 1.35 -9.27 -18.48
N TRP A 434 1.59 -9.58 -17.21
CA TRP A 434 2.20 -8.68 -16.23
C TRP A 434 3.55 -8.15 -16.73
N ILE A 435 4.48 -9.05 -17.11
CA ILE A 435 5.81 -8.70 -17.63
C ILE A 435 5.69 -7.76 -18.85
N LYS A 436 4.75 -8.03 -19.74
CA LYS A 436 4.51 -7.19 -20.92
C LYS A 436 3.98 -5.80 -20.55
N ASN A 437 3.06 -5.72 -19.59
CA ASN A 437 2.47 -4.44 -19.15
C ASN A 437 3.49 -3.55 -18.45
N PHE A 438 4.30 -4.13 -17.57
CA PHE A 438 5.28 -3.41 -16.74
C PHE A 438 6.71 -3.49 -17.30
N LYS A 439 6.87 -3.62 -18.62
CA LYS A 439 8.18 -3.82 -19.25
C LYS A 439 9.18 -2.67 -19.01
N GLU A 440 8.69 -1.45 -18.83
CA GLU A 440 9.51 -0.25 -18.58
C GLU A 440 9.88 -0.09 -17.10
N GLU A 441 9.21 -0.79 -16.18
CA GLU A 441 9.45 -0.74 -14.74
C GLU A 441 10.22 -1.98 -14.28
N SER A 442 11.51 -1.79 -14.01
CA SER A 442 12.42 -2.90 -13.71
C SER A 442 11.98 -3.73 -12.48
N GLY A 443 11.46 -3.10 -11.42
CA GLY A 443 10.99 -3.78 -10.21
C GLY A 443 9.76 -4.64 -10.46
N LEU A 444 8.72 -4.06 -11.07
CA LEU A 444 7.47 -4.78 -11.39
C LEU A 444 7.68 -5.86 -12.45
N LYS A 445 8.47 -5.56 -13.48
CA LYS A 445 8.87 -6.57 -14.49
C LYS A 445 9.55 -7.76 -13.81
N ALA A 446 10.51 -7.48 -12.92
CA ALA A 446 11.24 -8.50 -12.18
C ALA A 446 10.34 -9.37 -11.29
N ARG A 447 9.36 -8.77 -10.59
CA ARG A 447 8.34 -9.51 -9.82
C ARG A 447 7.65 -10.55 -10.71
N GLY A 448 7.20 -10.16 -11.91
CA GLY A 448 6.57 -11.07 -12.85
C GLY A 448 7.51 -12.13 -13.41
N GLN A 449 8.76 -11.77 -13.71
CA GLN A 449 9.78 -12.70 -14.21
C GLN A 449 10.12 -13.78 -13.18
N ILE A 450 10.31 -13.40 -11.89
CA ILE A 450 10.58 -14.36 -10.80
C ILE A 450 9.39 -15.29 -10.61
N ALA A 451 8.17 -14.76 -10.58
CA ALA A 451 6.98 -15.57 -10.45
C ALA A 451 6.84 -16.59 -11.61
N LEU A 452 7.14 -16.17 -12.83
CA LEU A 452 7.12 -17.04 -14.01
C LEU A 452 8.22 -18.10 -13.96
N LEU A 453 9.43 -17.79 -13.43
CA LEU A 453 10.48 -18.79 -13.18
C LEU A 453 10.00 -19.89 -12.24
N GLN A 454 9.30 -19.54 -11.16
CA GLN A 454 8.77 -20.54 -10.22
C GLN A 454 7.71 -21.43 -10.89
N ILE A 455 6.91 -20.88 -11.80
CA ILE A 455 5.96 -21.66 -12.60
C ILE A 455 6.71 -22.64 -13.51
N PHE A 456 7.74 -22.20 -14.23
CA PHE A 456 8.54 -23.08 -15.09
C PHE A 456 9.25 -24.18 -14.29
N LYS A 457 9.74 -23.87 -13.07
CA LYS A 457 10.32 -24.85 -12.16
C LYS A 457 9.29 -25.92 -11.75
N LYS A 458 8.07 -25.52 -11.36
CA LYS A 458 6.98 -26.42 -10.96
C LYS A 458 6.45 -27.28 -12.13
N LEU A 459 6.49 -26.75 -13.35
CA LEU A 459 6.10 -27.46 -14.57
C LEU A 459 7.25 -28.27 -15.20
N GLU A 460 8.42 -28.32 -14.55
CA GLU A 460 9.64 -29.01 -15.04
C GLU A 460 10.09 -28.54 -16.44
N MET A 461 9.75 -27.29 -16.80
CA MET A 461 10.08 -26.69 -18.09
C MET A 461 11.52 -26.14 -18.09
N LYS A 462 12.51 -27.04 -18.01
CA LYS A 462 13.94 -26.72 -17.82
C LYS A 462 14.47 -25.71 -18.83
N LYS A 463 14.20 -25.88 -20.13
CA LYS A 463 14.67 -24.95 -21.19
C LYS A 463 14.11 -23.53 -20.99
N ASN A 464 12.82 -23.40 -20.63
CA ASN A 464 12.19 -22.10 -20.39
C ASN A 464 12.75 -21.44 -19.14
N TYR A 465 12.98 -22.22 -18.08
CA TYR A 465 13.62 -21.74 -16.84
C TYR A 465 15.02 -21.18 -17.14
N GLU A 466 15.90 -21.96 -17.80
CA GLU A 466 17.28 -21.52 -18.13
C GLU A 466 17.29 -20.28 -19.04
N SER A 467 16.41 -20.24 -20.04
CA SER A 467 16.30 -19.08 -20.95
C SER A 467 15.87 -17.83 -20.21
N LEU A 468 14.81 -17.92 -19.37
CA LEU A 468 14.32 -16.78 -18.61
C LEU A 468 15.32 -16.32 -17.53
N SER A 469 16.02 -17.25 -16.85
CA SER A 469 17.08 -16.93 -15.89
C SER A 469 18.19 -16.11 -16.55
N LYS A 470 18.71 -16.54 -17.70
CA LYS A 470 19.71 -15.80 -18.47
C LYS A 470 19.21 -14.43 -18.88
N GLN A 471 17.97 -14.31 -19.31
CA GLN A 471 17.34 -13.04 -19.68
C GLN A 471 17.29 -12.09 -18.48
N ILE A 472 16.81 -12.55 -17.31
CA ILE A 472 16.72 -11.73 -16.09
C ILE A 472 18.10 -11.21 -15.71
N ILE A 473 19.12 -12.06 -15.68
CA ILE A 473 20.50 -11.67 -15.34
C ILE A 473 21.00 -10.60 -16.31
N SER A 474 20.83 -10.81 -17.62
CA SER A 474 21.34 -9.88 -18.64
C SER A 474 20.64 -8.52 -18.62
N GLU A 475 19.32 -8.50 -18.47
CA GLU A 475 18.52 -7.27 -18.47
C GLU A 475 18.72 -6.42 -17.20
N ASN A 476 19.03 -7.07 -16.07
CA ASN A 476 19.07 -6.42 -14.76
C ASN A 476 20.49 -6.19 -14.22
N LYS A 477 21.52 -6.51 -14.99
CA LYS A 477 22.92 -6.48 -14.57
C LYS A 477 23.37 -5.15 -13.93
N SER A 478 22.85 -4.01 -14.37
CA SER A 478 23.24 -2.69 -13.86
C SER A 478 22.24 -2.06 -12.88
N LYS A 479 20.96 -2.47 -12.91
CA LYS A 479 19.88 -1.84 -12.12
C LYS A 479 19.38 -2.74 -10.98
N ARG A 480 19.22 -4.03 -11.27
CA ARG A 480 18.65 -5.02 -10.35
C ARG A 480 19.57 -6.25 -10.27
N PHE A 481 20.86 -6.02 -10.00
CA PHE A 481 21.84 -7.08 -9.81
C PHE A 481 21.48 -8.02 -8.64
N ASP A 482 20.69 -7.56 -7.67
CA ASP A 482 20.09 -8.37 -6.61
C ASP A 482 19.34 -9.59 -7.14
N LEU A 483 18.67 -9.46 -8.28
CA LEU A 483 17.94 -10.56 -8.93
C LEU A 483 18.87 -11.64 -9.46
N GLY A 484 19.98 -11.21 -10.09
CA GLY A 484 21.00 -12.15 -10.56
C GLY A 484 21.63 -12.92 -9.40
N ILE A 485 21.98 -12.22 -8.32
CA ILE A 485 22.47 -12.81 -7.08
C ILE A 485 21.48 -13.84 -6.54
N SER A 486 20.21 -13.49 -6.46
CA SER A 486 19.15 -14.38 -5.93
C SER A 486 18.97 -15.63 -6.79
N ILE A 487 19.04 -15.52 -8.13
CA ILE A 487 18.95 -16.67 -9.04
C ILE A 487 20.15 -17.61 -8.84
N ASP A 488 21.37 -17.07 -8.82
CA ASP A 488 22.58 -17.86 -8.61
C ASP A 488 22.57 -18.52 -7.22
N TYR A 489 22.09 -17.81 -6.17
CA TYR A 489 21.97 -18.39 -4.85
C TYR A 489 20.94 -19.54 -4.79
N GLU A 490 19.82 -19.45 -5.47
CA GLU A 490 18.86 -20.55 -5.56
C GLU A 490 19.48 -21.83 -6.20
N GLU A 491 20.34 -21.66 -7.20
CA GLU A 491 21.09 -22.79 -7.78
C GLU A 491 22.11 -23.36 -6.78
N ILE A 492 22.86 -22.50 -6.09
CA ILE A 492 23.82 -22.88 -5.04
C ILE A 492 23.11 -23.66 -3.93
N LYS A 493 22.01 -23.11 -3.42
CA LYS A 493 21.18 -23.75 -2.38
C LYS A 493 20.69 -25.15 -2.82
N ASN A 494 20.26 -25.27 -4.04
CA ASN A 494 19.81 -26.56 -4.62
C ASN A 494 20.94 -27.60 -4.67
N LEU A 495 22.18 -27.17 -4.95
CA LEU A 495 23.36 -28.01 -4.92
C LEU A 495 23.73 -28.40 -3.47
N GLN A 496 23.67 -27.47 -2.54
CA GLN A 496 23.89 -27.72 -1.10
C GLN A 496 22.84 -28.71 -0.55
N ASP A 497 21.57 -28.56 -0.90
CA ASP A 497 20.49 -29.44 -0.46
C ASP A 497 20.67 -30.88 -1.01
N LYS A 498 21.34 -31.03 -2.15
CA LYS A 498 21.75 -32.31 -2.72
C LYS A 498 23.12 -32.81 -2.24
N LEU A 499 23.71 -32.15 -1.26
CA LEU A 499 25.03 -32.44 -0.69
C LEU A 499 26.18 -32.35 -1.71
N LYS A 500 25.98 -31.63 -2.81
CA LYS A 500 26.97 -31.41 -3.88
C LYS A 500 27.84 -30.19 -3.58
N TRP A 501 28.58 -30.27 -2.46
CA TRP A 501 29.29 -29.14 -1.86
C TRP A 501 30.32 -28.50 -2.77
N ARG A 502 31.07 -29.31 -3.57
CA ARG A 502 32.09 -28.80 -4.50
C ARG A 502 31.45 -27.99 -5.63
N GLU A 503 30.38 -28.53 -6.23
CA GLU A 503 29.65 -27.84 -7.29
C GLU A 503 29.00 -26.53 -6.75
N ALA A 504 28.50 -26.54 -5.52
CA ALA A 504 27.97 -25.36 -4.85
C ALA A 504 29.04 -24.29 -4.61
N GLU A 505 30.25 -24.69 -4.22
CA GLU A 505 31.40 -23.80 -4.04
C GLU A 505 31.84 -23.18 -5.37
N ASP A 506 31.98 -23.98 -6.42
CA ASP A 506 32.35 -23.47 -7.75
C ASP A 506 31.34 -22.40 -8.25
N LYS A 507 30.04 -22.65 -8.02
CA LYS A 507 28.99 -21.71 -8.37
C LYS A 507 29.02 -20.45 -7.49
N PHE A 508 29.31 -20.60 -6.19
CA PHE A 508 29.49 -19.46 -5.27
C PHE A 508 30.65 -18.57 -5.70
N ILE A 509 31.79 -19.15 -6.05
CA ILE A 509 32.97 -18.42 -6.59
C ILE A 509 32.60 -17.71 -7.89
N PHE A 510 31.86 -18.36 -8.78
CA PHE A 510 31.38 -17.75 -10.02
C PHE A 510 30.51 -16.52 -9.73
N ALA A 511 29.54 -16.63 -8.81
CA ALA A 511 28.69 -15.52 -8.43
C ALA A 511 29.47 -14.36 -7.80
N LEU A 512 30.41 -14.62 -6.90
CA LEU A 512 31.31 -13.60 -6.34
C LEU A 512 32.09 -12.85 -7.43
N ASN A 513 32.65 -13.58 -8.40
CA ASN A 513 33.38 -12.99 -9.52
C ASN A 513 32.50 -12.12 -10.43
N ASN A 514 31.25 -12.54 -10.63
CA ASN A 514 30.32 -11.87 -11.52
C ASN A 514 29.78 -10.57 -10.93
N TYR A 515 29.41 -10.58 -9.65
CA TYR A 515 28.74 -9.44 -8.99
C TYR A 515 29.68 -8.59 -8.12
N GLY A 516 30.81 -9.09 -7.67
CA GLY A 516 31.73 -8.38 -6.80
C GLY A 516 32.33 -7.11 -7.41
N LYS A 517 32.33 -7.00 -8.74
CA LYS A 517 32.79 -5.81 -9.48
C LYS A 517 31.78 -4.66 -9.49
N GLU A 518 30.52 -4.93 -9.15
CA GLU A 518 29.38 -4.01 -9.34
C GLU A 518 29.13 -3.11 -8.12
N LYS A 519 29.99 -2.77 -7.26
CA LYS A 519 29.74 -1.92 -6.07
C LYS A 519 28.49 -2.34 -5.26
N SER A 520 28.30 -3.67 -5.13
CA SER A 520 27.09 -4.28 -4.54
C SER A 520 27.36 -4.99 -3.23
N GLY A 521 28.35 -4.52 -2.45
CA GLY A 521 28.85 -5.23 -1.27
C GLY A 521 27.78 -5.72 -0.29
N GLY A 522 26.82 -4.87 0.09
CA GLY A 522 25.73 -5.25 0.98
C GLY A 522 24.83 -6.32 0.37
N HIS A 523 24.41 -6.15 -0.89
CA HIS A 523 23.59 -7.16 -1.56
C HIS A 523 24.28 -8.50 -1.71
N LEU A 524 25.57 -8.45 -2.06
CA LEU A 524 26.38 -9.66 -2.19
C LEU A 524 26.53 -10.37 -0.84
N PHE A 525 26.71 -9.61 0.22
CA PHE A 525 26.81 -10.15 1.57
C PHE A 525 25.48 -10.79 2.04
N TYR A 526 24.40 -10.00 2.09
CA TYR A 526 23.13 -10.46 2.68
C TYR A 526 22.41 -11.51 1.83
N ASN A 527 22.52 -11.45 0.50
CA ASN A 527 21.75 -12.31 -0.40
C ASN A 527 22.56 -13.51 -0.95
N LEU A 528 23.86 -13.54 -0.76
CA LEU A 528 24.72 -14.66 -1.23
C LEU A 528 25.61 -15.21 -0.11
N VAL A 529 26.49 -14.37 0.47
CA VAL A 529 27.53 -14.84 1.40
C VAL A 529 26.93 -15.34 2.70
N GLN A 530 26.13 -14.53 3.35
CA GLN A 530 25.54 -14.87 4.65
C GLN A 530 24.70 -16.16 4.58
N PRO A 531 23.73 -16.31 3.65
CA PRO A 531 22.94 -17.54 3.60
C PRO A 531 23.75 -18.77 3.12
N TYR A 532 24.78 -18.59 2.28
CA TYR A 532 25.69 -19.67 1.89
C TYR A 532 26.49 -20.18 3.09
N VAL A 533 27.08 -19.27 3.87
CA VAL A 533 27.88 -19.61 5.07
C VAL A 533 27.01 -20.24 6.15
N HIS A 534 25.81 -19.71 6.42
CA HIS A 534 24.90 -20.32 7.38
C HIS A 534 24.57 -21.78 7.02
N LYS A 535 24.41 -22.09 5.73
CA LYS A 535 24.16 -23.47 5.30
C LYS A 535 25.39 -24.38 5.51
N LEU A 536 26.61 -23.85 5.25
CA LEU A 536 27.85 -24.57 5.53
C LEU A 536 28.00 -24.85 7.02
N TYR A 537 27.68 -23.87 7.87
CA TYR A 537 27.72 -23.99 9.32
C TYR A 537 26.81 -25.12 9.82
N LEU A 538 25.55 -25.14 9.37
CA LEU A 538 24.59 -26.21 9.72
C LEU A 538 25.10 -27.62 9.36
N HIS A 539 25.97 -27.72 8.38
CA HIS A 539 26.55 -28.99 7.93
C HIS A 539 28.02 -29.19 8.34
N LYS A 540 28.53 -28.36 9.27
CA LYS A 540 29.89 -28.44 9.85
C LYS A 540 31.01 -28.45 8.79
N LYS A 541 30.88 -27.62 7.74
CA LYS A 541 31.84 -27.51 6.63
C LYS A 541 32.89 -26.42 6.90
N ASN A 542 33.68 -26.53 7.98
CA ASN A 542 34.55 -25.48 8.47
C ASN A 542 35.60 -25.04 7.44
N ASP A 543 36.26 -25.94 6.72
CA ASP A 543 37.25 -25.58 5.69
C ASP A 543 36.63 -24.71 4.58
N GLN A 544 35.37 -25.02 4.18
CA GLN A 544 34.67 -24.24 3.18
C GLN A 544 34.20 -22.87 3.72
N ILE A 545 33.93 -22.75 5.01
CA ILE A 545 33.59 -21.50 5.67
C ILE A 545 34.80 -20.56 5.64
N GLU A 546 35.99 -21.01 6.03
CA GLU A 546 37.21 -20.20 5.98
C GLU A 546 37.57 -19.77 4.55
N LYS A 547 37.39 -20.67 3.60
CA LYS A 547 37.55 -20.33 2.19
C LYS A 547 36.54 -19.28 1.72
N ALA A 548 35.28 -19.40 2.14
CA ALA A 548 34.23 -18.42 1.84
C ALA A 548 34.57 -17.05 2.47
N ARG A 549 35.07 -17.00 3.72
CA ARG A 549 35.56 -15.79 4.40
C ARG A 549 36.63 -15.07 3.56
N SER A 550 37.69 -15.81 3.23
CA SER A 550 38.82 -15.28 2.46
C SER A 550 38.41 -14.76 1.09
N LEU A 551 37.59 -15.52 0.36
CA LEU A 551 37.10 -15.14 -0.98
C LEU A 551 36.15 -13.92 -0.89
N SER A 552 35.18 -13.95 0.01
CA SER A 552 34.21 -12.86 0.13
C SER A 552 34.87 -11.52 0.47
N ARG A 553 35.92 -11.53 1.31
CA ARG A 553 36.66 -10.33 1.68
C ARG A 553 37.34 -9.61 0.50
N LYS A 554 37.62 -10.32 -0.60
CA LYS A 554 38.18 -9.73 -1.82
C LYS A 554 37.16 -8.91 -2.61
N TYR A 555 35.88 -9.22 -2.47
CA TYR A 555 34.78 -8.62 -3.24
C TYR A 555 33.93 -7.66 -2.43
N ILE A 556 33.79 -7.93 -1.11
CA ILE A 556 33.03 -7.09 -0.19
C ILE A 556 34.01 -6.15 0.50
N VAL A 557 34.20 -4.98 -0.11
CA VAL A 557 35.01 -3.92 0.49
C VAL A 557 34.17 -3.23 1.55
N THR A 558 34.52 -3.41 2.79
CA THR A 558 33.88 -2.75 3.93
C THR A 558 34.77 -1.63 4.46
N ASN A 559 34.15 -0.51 4.80
CA ASN A 559 34.82 0.52 5.60
C ASN A 559 34.67 0.15 7.08
N LYS A 560 35.77 0.21 7.82
CA LYS A 560 35.79 -0.09 9.26
C LYS A 560 34.73 0.75 9.99
N GLY A 561 33.91 0.09 10.81
CA GLY A 561 32.85 0.73 11.61
C GLY A 561 31.56 1.01 10.83
N THR A 562 31.39 0.41 9.65
CA THR A 562 30.07 0.38 8.97
C THR A 562 29.25 -0.83 9.43
N ILE A 563 27.94 -0.75 9.23
CA ILE A 563 27.02 -1.87 9.52
C ILE A 563 27.46 -3.13 8.78
N LEU A 564 27.81 -3.01 7.50
CA LEU A 564 28.25 -4.14 6.69
C LEU A 564 29.55 -4.78 7.22
N ASP A 565 30.51 -3.96 7.68
CA ASP A 565 31.75 -4.46 8.25
C ASP A 565 31.50 -5.26 9.54
N ASN A 566 30.68 -4.69 10.41
CA ASN A 566 30.29 -5.34 11.67
C ASN A 566 29.57 -6.66 11.42
N ASP A 567 28.59 -6.68 10.50
CA ASP A 567 27.83 -7.88 10.18
C ASP A 567 28.70 -8.96 9.51
N PHE A 568 29.69 -8.52 8.70
CA PHE A 568 30.69 -9.43 8.10
C PHE A 568 31.55 -10.08 9.17
N ILE A 569 32.08 -9.28 10.11
CA ILE A 569 32.89 -9.77 11.22
C ILE A 569 32.06 -10.75 12.07
N LYS A 570 30.87 -10.35 12.49
CA LYS A 570 29.97 -11.15 13.31
C LYS A 570 29.62 -12.49 12.66
N LEU A 571 29.38 -12.53 11.35
CA LEU A 571 29.07 -13.78 10.63
C LEU A 571 30.17 -14.83 10.81
N PHE A 572 31.43 -14.42 10.72
CA PHE A 572 32.56 -15.34 10.74
C PHE A 572 33.15 -15.57 12.14
N ASP A 573 32.99 -14.61 13.07
CA ASP A 573 33.44 -14.77 14.47
C ASP A 573 32.48 -15.63 15.32
N GLN A 574 31.19 -15.76 14.90
CA GLN A 574 30.24 -16.70 15.54
C GLN A 574 30.53 -18.18 15.23
N ILE A 575 31.54 -18.45 14.41
CA ILE A 575 31.88 -19.76 13.88
C ILE A 575 33.13 -20.34 14.59
N GLU A 576 33.91 -19.50 15.27
CA GLU A 576 34.98 -19.92 16.20
C GLU A 576 34.39 -20.30 17.57
#